data_956c28407308987ee3446d5fd37732ad
#
_entry.id   956c28407308987ee3446d5fd37732ad
#
_cell.length_a   1.000
_cell.length_b   1.000
_cell.length_c   1.000
_cell.angle_alpha   90.00
_cell.angle_beta   90.00
_cell.angle_gamma   90.00
#
_symmetry.space_group_name_H-M   'P 1'
#
loop_
_entity.id
_entity.type
_entity.pdbx_description
1 polymer ?
#
loop_
_entity_poly.entity_id
_entity_poly.type
_entity_poly.pdbx_seq_one_letter_code
_entity_poly.pdbx_strand_id
1 'polypeptide(L)'
;MRLVFGPDDHEEYQAARERLQSLVAGWARRRGVPVQPALVAAALDHRHGVDGRLGRWTRAHVADALAVWFPRSVALLDDDRDAVPAALHALIGFLAERDWLDRASATPEELHAQIDGSTPALHDALADERNRDLGTFWAVQLRRHGVPAADPAAVARFLERVRRGEVDVDRDALAEVTRRGAGDDPEPGPAIPEPIPVLLPGAAALLAAADSAEAVMRLRTVARWVRTGRPLTADGRLLLADARALAGALGVDAFSRDHARTADDLPETSLLVAWVRQARLLRVVKGRLVPVKSATALLGRPIELWQRAFVAIGTLGEHFGGSKVFGAPSLFGMSLGEALPILLLDLYAAGGDPLPVELFHRRVREAVNERFGCIVDDLAGDVEQRLWRRDVTAVLDALELLGAVHLTESHDHEMLTELAGRDDPDPTLVALTPIGLWGVREMLLDQGAPAPLVGELAHEDVEYVCVRLAGARREVAEAELTAWVVARSPRAAADELARLLRRTDEPAHRALALYALRRNGERRDDVRAGRPLAAGSVVAGRGPRTGPLAIRARDALRAGEAG
;
A
#
# COMPACT_ATOMS: atom_id res chain seq x y z
N MET A 1 29.67 20.49 -13.46
CA MET A 1 28.86 19.63 -12.57
C MET A 1 27.45 19.61 -13.12
N ARG A 2 26.82 18.44 -13.16
CA ARG A 2 25.40 18.33 -13.56
C ARG A 2 24.51 18.90 -12.46
N LEU A 3 23.54 19.73 -12.79
CA LEU A 3 22.60 20.38 -11.87
C LEU A 3 21.12 20.21 -12.31
N VAL A 4 20.89 19.35 -13.29
CA VAL A 4 19.54 19.03 -13.80
C VAL A 4 19.40 17.53 -13.84
N PHE A 5 18.36 17.01 -13.17
CA PHE A 5 18.09 15.59 -12.98
C PHE A 5 16.63 15.31 -13.33
N GLY A 6 16.40 14.21 -14.05
CA GLY A 6 15.07 13.67 -14.28
C GLY A 6 14.63 12.75 -13.13
N PRO A 7 13.40 12.22 -13.21
CA PRO A 7 12.87 11.28 -12.22
C PRO A 7 13.74 10.01 -12.09
N ASP A 8 14.36 9.55 -13.17
CA ASP A 8 15.15 8.31 -13.21
C ASP A 8 16.63 8.50 -12.80
N ASP A 9 17.07 9.75 -12.58
CA ASP A 9 18.48 10.08 -12.29
C ASP A 9 18.79 10.02 -10.77
N HIS A 10 18.18 9.07 -10.03
CA HIS A 10 18.25 9.07 -8.56
C HIS A 10 19.69 8.95 -8.02
N GLU A 11 20.48 7.99 -8.52
CA GLU A 11 21.87 7.78 -8.06
C GLU A 11 22.75 8.99 -8.39
N GLU A 12 22.64 9.52 -9.60
CA GLU A 12 23.37 10.71 -10.03
C GLU A 12 22.98 11.95 -9.21
N TYR A 13 21.71 12.07 -8.87
CA TYR A 13 21.23 13.13 -7.98
C TYR A 13 21.84 13.00 -6.60
N GLN A 14 21.81 11.82 -5.97
CA GLN A 14 22.38 11.61 -4.63
C GLN A 14 23.88 11.95 -4.61
N ALA A 15 24.64 11.48 -5.59
CA ALA A 15 26.06 11.81 -5.71
C ALA A 15 26.31 13.32 -5.90
N ALA A 16 25.47 14.01 -6.68
CA ALA A 16 25.55 15.45 -6.88
C ALA A 16 25.17 16.23 -5.63
N ARG A 17 24.13 15.80 -4.91
CA ARG A 17 23.66 16.34 -3.64
C ARG A 17 24.76 16.31 -2.57
N GLU A 18 25.37 15.14 -2.33
CA GLU A 18 26.47 15.00 -1.36
C GLU A 18 27.66 15.88 -1.72
N ARG A 19 28.01 15.93 -2.99
CA ARG A 19 29.11 16.77 -3.46
C ARG A 19 28.81 18.25 -3.30
N LEU A 20 27.61 18.72 -3.64
CA LEU A 20 27.19 20.11 -3.43
C LEU A 20 27.16 20.47 -1.96
N GLN A 21 26.58 19.64 -1.11
CA GLN A 21 26.56 19.79 0.34
C GLN A 21 27.98 20.01 0.88
N SER A 22 28.94 19.18 0.47
CA SER A 22 30.35 19.27 0.90
C SER A 22 31.04 20.54 0.40
N LEU A 23 30.76 20.94 -0.85
CA LEU A 23 31.33 22.14 -1.46
C LEU A 23 30.79 23.42 -0.80
N VAL A 24 29.47 23.50 -0.54
CA VAL A 24 28.86 24.64 0.16
C VAL A 24 29.37 24.75 1.58
N ALA A 25 29.44 23.62 2.32
CA ALA A 25 29.98 23.61 3.68
C ALA A 25 31.45 24.06 3.72
N GLY A 26 32.28 23.63 2.78
CA GLY A 26 33.66 24.06 2.64
C GLY A 26 33.79 25.54 2.27
N TRP A 27 32.93 26.04 1.41
CA TRP A 27 32.87 27.45 1.03
C TRP A 27 32.46 28.35 2.22
N ALA A 28 31.39 27.98 2.94
CA ALA A 28 30.91 28.70 4.12
C ALA A 28 31.96 28.76 5.24
N ARG A 29 32.65 27.64 5.51
CA ARG A 29 33.72 27.56 6.51
C ARG A 29 34.85 28.54 6.21
N ARG A 30 35.29 28.67 4.94
CA ARG A 30 36.33 29.64 4.56
C ARG A 30 35.91 31.09 4.76
N ARG A 31 34.62 31.37 4.86
CA ARG A 31 34.03 32.70 5.11
C ARG A 31 33.63 32.92 6.56
N GLY A 32 33.88 31.95 7.43
CA GLY A 32 33.47 32.03 8.83
C GLY A 32 31.93 31.97 9.04
N VAL A 33 31.17 31.48 8.04
CA VAL A 33 29.72 31.36 8.14
C VAL A 33 29.40 29.97 8.67
N PRO A 34 28.70 29.85 9.81
CA PRO A 34 28.26 28.56 10.33
C PRO A 34 27.10 28.03 9.46
N VAL A 35 27.27 26.85 8.91
CA VAL A 35 26.25 26.19 8.09
C VAL A 35 26.16 24.74 8.50
N GLN A 36 24.94 24.25 8.71
CA GLN A 36 24.66 22.85 8.89
C GLN A 36 24.53 22.17 7.51
N PRO A 37 25.44 21.23 7.15
CA PRO A 37 25.43 20.63 5.82
C PRO A 37 24.10 19.91 5.49
N ALA A 38 23.46 19.28 6.48
CA ALA A 38 22.18 18.60 6.31
C ALA A 38 21.06 19.53 5.82
N LEU A 39 21.05 20.81 6.24
CA LEU A 39 20.05 21.79 5.78
C LEU A 39 20.30 22.24 4.34
N VAL A 40 21.56 22.25 3.89
CA VAL A 40 21.90 22.47 2.48
C VAL A 40 21.38 21.30 1.64
N ALA A 41 21.60 20.07 2.10
CA ALA A 41 21.07 18.88 1.44
C ALA A 41 19.54 18.91 1.34
N ALA A 42 18.88 19.26 2.44
CA ALA A 42 17.42 19.40 2.48
C ALA A 42 16.90 20.46 1.49
N ALA A 43 17.59 21.61 1.33
CA ALA A 43 17.25 22.62 0.33
C ALA A 43 17.41 22.09 -1.11
N LEU A 44 18.41 21.24 -1.35
CA LEU A 44 18.59 20.58 -2.65
C LEU A 44 17.49 19.55 -2.90
N ASP A 45 17.07 18.79 -1.87
CA ASP A 45 15.95 17.83 -1.97
C ASP A 45 14.65 18.55 -2.34
N HIS A 46 14.35 19.69 -1.72
CA HIS A 46 13.21 20.54 -2.12
C HIS A 46 13.29 20.91 -3.62
N ARG A 47 14.44 21.38 -4.09
CA ARG A 47 14.59 21.78 -5.49
C ARG A 47 14.47 20.60 -6.45
N HIS A 48 15.04 19.46 -6.09
CA HIS A 48 14.91 18.22 -6.86
C HIS A 48 13.45 17.80 -6.97
N GLY A 49 12.71 17.79 -5.88
CA GLY A 49 11.30 17.42 -5.86
C GLY A 49 10.36 18.34 -6.66
N VAL A 50 10.75 19.62 -6.87
CA VAL A 50 9.91 20.56 -7.67
C VAL A 50 10.10 20.39 -9.17
N ASP A 51 11.35 20.40 -9.66
CA ASP A 51 11.63 20.35 -11.11
C ASP A 51 13.00 19.75 -11.48
N GLY A 52 13.69 19.13 -10.53
CA GLY A 52 15.00 18.52 -10.75
C GLY A 52 16.14 19.51 -11.04
N ARG A 53 15.93 20.83 -10.98
CA ARG A 53 16.89 21.87 -11.36
C ARG A 53 17.51 22.52 -10.13
N LEU A 54 18.62 21.98 -9.64
CA LEU A 54 19.25 22.41 -8.38
C LEU A 54 19.79 23.85 -8.41
N GLY A 55 20.10 24.36 -9.60
CA GLY A 55 20.57 25.74 -9.80
C GLY A 55 19.46 26.76 -10.05
N ARG A 56 18.20 26.37 -10.17
CA ARG A 56 17.10 27.27 -10.49
C ARG A 56 16.36 27.72 -9.23
N TRP A 57 16.53 28.96 -8.84
CA TRP A 57 15.90 29.56 -7.65
C TRP A 57 15.12 30.80 -8.02
N THR A 58 13.84 30.82 -7.67
CA THR A 58 12.96 32.00 -7.77
C THR A 58 12.55 32.45 -6.36
N ARG A 59 12.02 33.66 -6.25
CA ARG A 59 11.45 34.14 -4.97
C ARG A 59 10.34 33.22 -4.44
N ALA A 60 9.51 32.67 -5.36
CA ALA A 60 8.47 31.72 -5.00
C ALA A 60 9.07 30.41 -4.41
N HIS A 61 10.16 29.87 -5.00
CA HIS A 61 10.82 28.68 -4.47
C HIS A 61 11.40 28.90 -3.06
N VAL A 62 11.97 30.09 -2.81
CA VAL A 62 12.48 30.45 -1.47
C VAL A 62 11.33 30.59 -0.46
N ALA A 63 10.24 31.25 -0.84
CA ALA A 63 9.08 31.41 0.02
C ALA A 63 8.44 30.06 0.37
N ASP A 64 8.25 29.20 -0.63
CA ASP A 64 7.69 27.86 -0.43
C ASP A 64 8.59 27.00 0.44
N ALA A 65 9.91 26.97 0.16
CA ALA A 65 10.87 26.23 0.97
C ALA A 65 10.78 26.62 2.45
N LEU A 66 10.76 27.92 2.76
CA LEU A 66 10.79 28.41 4.14
C LEU A 66 9.43 28.30 4.83
N ALA A 67 8.35 28.67 4.17
CA ALA A 67 7.02 28.75 4.81
C ALA A 67 6.30 27.38 4.85
N VAL A 68 6.61 26.48 3.93
CA VAL A 68 5.86 25.22 3.77
C VAL A 68 6.76 24.00 3.91
N TRP A 69 7.76 23.88 3.05
CA TRP A 69 8.50 22.62 2.91
C TRP A 69 9.40 22.29 4.11
N PHE A 70 10.24 23.22 4.58
CA PHE A 70 11.10 22.98 5.75
C PHE A 70 10.30 22.66 7.02
N PRO A 71 9.24 23.42 7.39
CA PRO A 71 8.44 23.08 8.54
C PRO A 71 7.77 21.69 8.44
N ARG A 72 7.37 21.32 7.23
CA ARG A 72 6.65 20.07 6.98
C ARG A 72 7.57 18.85 6.98
N SER A 73 8.72 18.94 6.29
CA SER A 73 9.51 17.77 5.88
C SER A 73 10.86 17.63 6.61
N VAL A 74 11.27 18.61 7.42
CA VAL A 74 12.57 18.57 8.12
C VAL A 74 12.37 18.63 9.63
N ALA A 75 12.95 17.66 10.35
CA ALA A 75 12.84 17.57 11.81
C ALA A 75 13.70 18.64 12.49
N LEU A 76 13.19 19.86 12.62
CA LEU A 76 13.85 21.01 13.22
C LEU A 76 13.39 21.19 14.67
N LEU A 77 14.33 21.45 15.57
CA LEU A 77 14.09 21.94 16.92
C LEU A 77 14.15 23.47 16.95
N ASP A 78 13.72 24.07 18.07
CA ASP A 78 13.72 25.52 18.23
C ASP A 78 15.10 26.14 18.03
N ASP A 79 16.17 25.43 18.41
CA ASP A 79 17.55 25.89 18.24
C ASP A 79 18.04 25.83 16.78
N ASP A 80 17.36 25.08 15.92
CA ASP A 80 17.71 24.92 14.49
C ASP A 80 17.08 26.00 13.59
N ARG A 81 16.08 26.77 14.09
CA ARG A 81 15.26 27.68 13.28
C ARG A 81 16.05 28.71 12.48
N ASP A 82 17.10 29.29 13.07
CA ASP A 82 17.92 30.30 12.42
C ASP A 82 19.02 29.70 11.50
N ALA A 83 19.26 28.39 11.61
CA ALA A 83 20.23 27.70 10.77
C ALA A 83 19.69 27.44 9.35
N VAL A 84 18.36 27.40 9.16
CA VAL A 84 17.74 27.19 7.83
C VAL A 84 17.97 28.38 6.91
N PRO A 85 17.64 29.63 7.29
CA PRO A 85 17.99 30.81 6.47
C PRO A 85 19.47 30.91 6.18
N ALA A 86 20.33 30.65 7.18
CA ALA A 86 21.78 30.67 7.00
C ALA A 86 22.27 29.64 5.96
N ALA A 87 21.67 28.43 5.94
CA ALA A 87 22.01 27.42 4.95
C ALA A 87 21.57 27.83 3.53
N LEU A 88 20.38 28.41 3.39
CA LEU A 88 19.90 28.93 2.10
C LEU A 88 20.79 30.11 1.60
N HIS A 89 21.13 31.08 2.47
CA HIS A 89 22.05 32.14 2.11
C HIS A 89 23.39 31.61 1.62
N ALA A 90 23.94 30.60 2.29
CA ALA A 90 25.18 29.98 1.90
C ALA A 90 25.09 29.23 0.57
N LEU A 91 23.99 28.51 0.35
CA LEU A 91 23.72 27.79 -0.92
C LEU A 91 23.62 28.78 -2.08
N ILE A 92 22.77 29.81 -1.96
CA ILE A 92 22.58 30.81 -3.01
C ILE A 92 23.88 31.57 -3.28
N GLY A 93 24.59 32.02 -2.25
CA GLY A 93 25.87 32.72 -2.39
C GLY A 93 26.95 31.86 -3.05
N PHE A 94 27.01 30.57 -2.72
CA PHE A 94 27.91 29.61 -3.36
C PHE A 94 27.56 29.40 -4.85
N LEU A 95 26.29 29.19 -5.16
CA LEU A 95 25.84 29.00 -6.55
C LEU A 95 26.07 30.24 -7.41
N ALA A 96 25.81 31.42 -6.85
CA ALA A 96 26.07 32.71 -7.52
C ALA A 96 27.56 32.92 -7.83
N GLU A 97 28.45 32.72 -6.84
CA GLU A 97 29.88 32.89 -7.03
C GLU A 97 30.49 31.91 -8.05
N ARG A 98 29.85 30.73 -8.23
CA ARG A 98 30.29 29.74 -9.20
C ARG A 98 29.65 29.90 -10.58
N ASP A 99 28.78 30.89 -10.76
CA ASP A 99 27.97 31.05 -11.97
C ASP A 99 27.12 29.77 -12.28
N TRP A 100 26.61 29.17 -11.20
CA TRP A 100 25.80 27.96 -11.27
C TRP A 100 24.30 28.22 -11.04
N LEU A 101 23.91 29.47 -10.82
CA LEU A 101 22.48 29.84 -10.87
C LEU A 101 21.99 29.79 -12.32
N ASP A 102 20.83 29.15 -12.50
CA ASP A 102 20.14 29.12 -13.80
C ASP A 102 19.77 30.56 -14.23
N ARG A 103 19.86 30.85 -15.52
CA ARG A 103 19.51 32.18 -16.08
C ARG A 103 18.06 32.60 -15.80
N ALA A 104 17.17 31.63 -15.53
CA ALA A 104 15.78 31.88 -15.16
C ALA A 104 15.60 32.07 -13.65
N SER A 105 16.67 32.09 -12.86
CA SER A 105 16.63 32.42 -11.44
C SER A 105 16.42 33.91 -11.22
N ALA A 106 15.90 34.29 -10.05
CA ALA A 106 15.98 35.66 -9.56
C ALA A 106 17.45 36.03 -9.26
N THR A 107 17.75 37.32 -9.17
CA THR A 107 19.12 37.76 -8.82
C THR A 107 19.51 37.31 -7.41
N PRO A 108 20.81 37.12 -7.13
CA PRO A 108 21.25 36.75 -5.79
C PRO A 108 20.72 37.70 -4.70
N GLU A 109 20.73 39.01 -4.96
CA GLU A 109 20.25 40.04 -4.06
C GLU A 109 18.77 39.89 -3.77
N GLU A 110 17.92 39.61 -4.80
CA GLU A 110 16.48 39.34 -4.65
C GLU A 110 16.23 38.06 -3.86
N LEU A 111 17.03 37.01 -4.08
CA LEU A 111 16.91 35.74 -3.35
C LEU A 111 17.30 35.92 -1.88
N HIS A 112 18.36 36.63 -1.59
CA HIS A 112 18.78 36.94 -0.21
C HIS A 112 17.70 37.77 0.51
N ALA A 113 17.19 38.82 -0.13
CA ALA A 113 16.12 39.63 0.42
C ALA A 113 14.83 38.79 0.66
N GLN A 114 14.52 37.83 -0.21
CA GLN A 114 13.37 36.93 -0.03
C GLN A 114 13.60 35.95 1.13
N ILE A 115 14.83 35.45 1.35
CA ILE A 115 15.15 34.60 2.51
C ILE A 115 14.89 35.38 3.79
N ASP A 116 15.44 36.59 3.90
CA ASP A 116 15.24 37.45 5.07
C ASP A 116 13.74 37.77 5.30
N GLY A 117 13.03 38.12 4.22
CA GLY A 117 11.60 38.44 4.27
C GLY A 117 10.69 37.26 4.63
N SER A 118 11.13 36.04 4.34
CA SER A 118 10.34 34.81 4.63
C SER A 118 10.72 34.15 5.97
N THR A 119 11.81 34.57 6.61
CA THR A 119 12.27 34.02 7.90
C THR A 119 11.19 34.11 9.01
N PRO A 120 10.43 35.19 9.18
CA PRO A 120 9.34 35.23 10.16
C PRO A 120 8.28 34.15 9.90
N ALA A 121 7.89 33.94 8.63
CA ALA A 121 6.91 32.92 8.26
C ALA A 121 7.43 31.49 8.56
N LEU A 122 8.73 31.23 8.39
CA LEU A 122 9.35 29.97 8.83
C LEU A 122 9.19 29.78 10.35
N HIS A 123 9.48 30.81 11.14
CA HIS A 123 9.41 30.73 12.61
C HIS A 123 7.96 30.47 13.07
N ASP A 124 6.99 31.17 12.46
CA ASP A 124 5.56 30.97 12.75
C ASP A 124 5.11 29.54 12.37
N ALA A 125 5.56 29.07 11.21
CA ALA A 125 5.21 27.73 10.74
C ALA A 125 5.84 26.62 11.58
N LEU A 126 7.07 26.78 12.09
CA LEU A 126 7.74 25.83 12.99
C LEU A 126 7.12 25.80 14.39
N ALA A 127 6.52 26.90 14.84
CA ALA A 127 5.86 27.00 16.14
C ALA A 127 4.57 26.16 16.22
N ASP A 128 3.94 25.87 15.08
CA ASP A 128 2.73 25.06 15.00
C ASP A 128 3.06 23.63 14.54
N GLU A 129 3.00 22.68 15.46
CA GLU A 129 3.30 21.26 15.17
C GLU A 129 2.34 20.63 14.14
N ARG A 130 1.19 21.24 13.90
CA ARG A 130 0.24 20.81 12.87
C ARG A 130 0.77 21.01 11.44
N ASN A 131 1.76 21.84 11.23
CA ASN A 131 2.36 22.06 9.91
C ASN A 131 3.31 20.94 9.47
N ARG A 132 3.71 20.06 10.38
CA ARG A 132 4.60 18.92 10.09
C ARG A 132 3.86 17.81 9.37
N ASP A 133 4.57 17.01 8.57
CA ASP A 133 4.06 15.68 8.23
C ASP A 133 4.20 14.72 9.43
N LEU A 134 3.56 13.54 9.33
CA LEU A 134 3.52 12.58 10.43
C LEU A 134 4.92 12.08 10.80
N GLY A 135 5.78 11.84 9.80
CA GLY A 135 7.15 11.40 10.01
C GLY A 135 7.99 12.46 10.72
N THR A 136 7.93 13.70 10.22
CA THR A 136 8.62 14.86 10.82
C THR A 136 8.12 15.14 12.23
N PHE A 137 6.80 15.02 12.48
CA PHE A 137 6.25 15.15 13.83
C PHE A 137 6.94 14.17 14.79
N TRP A 138 6.97 12.88 14.46
CA TRP A 138 7.60 11.88 15.31
C TRP A 138 9.12 12.05 15.40
N ALA A 139 9.80 12.42 14.33
CA ALA A 139 11.24 12.67 14.35
C ALA A 139 11.61 13.84 15.30
N VAL A 140 10.79 14.90 15.32
CA VAL A 140 10.95 16.00 16.27
C VAL A 140 10.70 15.55 17.71
N GLN A 141 9.65 14.74 17.97
CA GLN A 141 9.40 14.21 19.30
C GLN A 141 10.56 13.32 19.80
N LEU A 142 11.08 12.44 18.96
CA LEU A 142 12.24 11.60 19.29
C LEU A 142 13.48 12.45 19.62
N ARG A 143 13.80 13.46 18.79
CA ARG A 143 14.91 14.38 19.03
C ARG A 143 14.73 15.18 20.33
N ARG A 144 13.52 15.69 20.58
CA ARG A 144 13.18 16.48 21.79
C ARG A 144 13.39 15.68 23.08
N HIS A 145 13.12 14.37 23.01
CA HIS A 145 13.28 13.45 24.14
C HIS A 145 14.61 12.68 24.14
N GLY A 146 15.56 13.04 23.25
CA GLY A 146 16.89 12.43 23.19
C GLY A 146 16.86 10.94 22.84
N VAL A 147 15.82 10.48 22.10
CA VAL A 147 15.69 9.10 21.66
C VAL A 147 16.37 8.94 20.32
N PRO A 148 17.41 8.08 20.21
CA PRO A 148 18.07 7.85 18.94
C PRO A 148 17.11 7.15 17.97
N ALA A 149 16.81 7.81 16.84
CA ALA A 149 15.94 7.26 15.80
C ALA A 149 16.50 5.96 15.19
N ALA A 150 17.82 5.79 15.20
CA ALA A 150 18.50 4.58 14.74
C ALA A 150 18.41 3.38 15.72
N ASP A 151 17.83 3.56 16.92
CA ASP A 151 17.59 2.45 17.87
C ASP A 151 16.10 2.10 17.92
N PRO A 152 15.65 1.08 17.17
CA PRO A 152 14.24 0.68 17.12
C PRO A 152 13.67 0.30 18.50
N ALA A 153 14.50 -0.26 19.38
CA ALA A 153 14.05 -0.61 20.73
C ALA A 153 13.85 0.64 21.62
N ALA A 154 14.67 1.67 21.44
CA ALA A 154 14.48 2.95 22.12
C ALA A 154 13.23 3.67 21.60
N VAL A 155 13.02 3.67 20.28
CA VAL A 155 11.82 4.23 19.64
C VAL A 155 10.55 3.52 20.13
N ALA A 156 10.56 2.19 20.15
CA ALA A 156 9.42 1.40 20.63
C ALA A 156 9.08 1.71 22.10
N ARG A 157 10.09 1.78 22.97
CA ARG A 157 9.89 2.15 24.39
C ARG A 157 9.34 3.57 24.53
N PHE A 158 9.79 4.49 23.68
CA PHE A 158 9.30 5.87 23.68
C PHE A 158 7.80 5.92 23.28
N LEU A 159 7.42 5.27 22.19
CA LEU A 159 6.04 5.22 21.71
C LEU A 159 5.09 4.57 22.75
N GLU A 160 5.57 3.54 23.45
CA GLU A 160 4.80 2.91 24.53
C GLU A 160 4.59 3.88 25.71
N ARG A 161 5.60 4.66 26.07
CA ARG A 161 5.47 5.71 27.09
C ARG A 161 4.48 6.80 26.68
N VAL A 162 4.48 7.20 25.40
CA VAL A 162 3.49 8.14 24.85
C VAL A 162 2.08 7.55 24.96
N ARG A 163 1.87 6.28 24.59
CA ARG A 163 0.57 5.60 24.72
C ARG A 163 0.06 5.56 26.15
N ARG A 164 0.95 5.37 27.11
CA ARG A 164 0.61 5.38 28.54
C ARG A 164 0.38 6.76 29.12
N GLY A 165 0.60 7.81 28.33
CA GLY A 165 0.49 9.19 28.79
C GLY A 165 1.63 9.64 29.70
N GLU A 166 2.76 8.91 29.70
CA GLU A 166 3.98 9.23 30.47
C GLU A 166 4.83 10.31 29.78
N VAL A 167 4.57 10.55 28.51
CA VAL A 167 5.22 11.58 27.68
C VAL A 167 4.12 12.47 27.13
N ASP A 168 4.25 13.77 27.38
CA ASP A 168 3.34 14.78 26.85
C ASP A 168 3.70 15.07 25.38
N VAL A 169 2.74 14.81 24.49
CA VAL A 169 2.79 15.16 23.07
C VAL A 169 1.52 15.93 22.72
N ASP A 170 1.61 16.90 21.83
CA ASP A 170 0.43 17.61 21.34
C ASP A 170 -0.48 16.64 20.57
N ARG A 171 -1.54 16.17 21.26
CA ARG A 171 -2.47 15.18 20.71
C ARG A 171 -3.36 15.78 19.62
N ASP A 172 -3.64 17.07 19.68
CA ASP A 172 -4.44 17.75 18.66
C ASP A 172 -3.61 17.92 17.39
N ALA A 173 -2.33 18.28 17.52
CA ALA A 173 -1.41 18.30 16.40
C ALA A 173 -1.21 16.89 15.82
N LEU A 174 -1.01 15.86 16.65
CA LEU A 174 -0.89 14.48 16.20
C LEU A 174 -2.13 14.01 15.43
N ALA A 175 -3.33 14.32 15.94
CA ALA A 175 -4.57 13.97 15.26
C ALA A 175 -4.69 14.67 13.90
N GLU A 176 -4.28 15.95 13.81
CA GLU A 176 -4.29 16.73 12.58
C GLU A 176 -3.28 16.21 11.55
N VAL A 177 -2.03 15.98 11.95
CA VAL A 177 -1.00 15.45 11.03
C VAL A 177 -1.31 14.02 10.58
N THR A 178 -1.93 13.21 11.46
CA THR A 178 -2.39 11.87 11.11
C THR A 178 -3.54 11.94 10.09
N ARG A 179 -4.53 12.83 10.31
CA ARG A 179 -5.65 13.02 9.38
C ARG A 179 -5.18 13.54 8.03
N ARG A 180 -4.26 14.49 8.01
CA ARG A 180 -3.67 15.01 6.77
C ARG A 180 -2.81 13.97 6.05
N GLY A 181 -2.06 13.14 6.78
CA GLY A 181 -1.33 12.01 6.23
C GLY A 181 -2.26 10.91 5.70
N ALA A 182 -3.50 10.83 6.22
CA ALA A 182 -4.54 9.95 5.70
C ALA A 182 -5.26 10.52 4.45
N GLY A 183 -4.92 11.76 4.04
CA GLY A 183 -5.44 12.41 2.84
C GLY A 183 -6.86 12.95 2.99
N ASP A 184 -6.99 14.25 3.33
CA ASP A 184 -8.26 14.99 3.16
C ASP A 184 -8.46 15.48 1.70
N ASP A 185 -7.44 15.37 0.88
CA ASP A 185 -7.51 15.48 -0.58
C ASP A 185 -6.70 14.29 -1.14
N PRO A 186 -7.35 13.27 -1.66
CA PRO A 186 -6.64 12.35 -2.52
C PRO A 186 -6.21 13.20 -3.73
N GLU A 187 -4.92 13.60 -3.82
CA GLU A 187 -4.38 13.72 -5.16
C GLU A 187 -4.90 12.50 -5.91
N PRO A 188 -5.45 12.65 -7.12
CA PRO A 188 -5.89 11.49 -7.87
C PRO A 188 -4.66 10.60 -7.93
N GLY A 189 -4.63 9.60 -7.03
CA GLY A 189 -3.61 8.58 -7.00
C GLY A 189 -3.50 8.05 -8.41
N PRO A 190 -2.37 7.48 -8.84
CA PRO A 190 -2.18 7.00 -10.21
C PRO A 190 -3.48 6.31 -10.58
N ALA A 191 -4.16 6.85 -11.62
CA ALA A 191 -5.55 6.50 -11.93
C ALA A 191 -5.69 4.99 -11.80
N ILE A 192 -6.46 4.53 -10.80
CA ILE A 192 -6.63 3.08 -10.57
C ILE A 192 -7.01 2.56 -11.94
N PRO A 193 -6.15 1.73 -12.59
CA PRO A 193 -6.46 1.27 -13.93
C PRO A 193 -7.83 0.66 -13.83
N GLU A 194 -8.78 1.20 -14.61
CA GLU A 194 -10.18 0.78 -14.52
C GLU A 194 -10.25 -0.74 -14.48
N PRO A 195 -10.87 -1.37 -13.46
CA PRO A 195 -10.76 -2.80 -13.22
C PRO A 195 -11.22 -3.63 -14.41
N ILE A 196 -10.47 -4.68 -14.72
CA ILE A 196 -10.84 -5.68 -15.73
C ILE A 196 -12.10 -6.42 -15.24
N PRO A 197 -13.05 -6.77 -16.12
CA PRO A 197 -14.18 -7.60 -15.74
C PRO A 197 -13.73 -8.90 -15.06
N VAL A 198 -14.37 -9.29 -13.97
CA VAL A 198 -14.06 -10.55 -13.28
C VAL A 198 -15.13 -11.59 -13.50
N LEU A 199 -14.70 -12.84 -13.58
CA LEU A 199 -15.59 -14.00 -13.63
C LEU A 199 -15.77 -14.55 -12.21
N LEU A 200 -16.98 -14.43 -11.66
CA LEU A 200 -17.31 -14.96 -10.35
C LEU A 200 -18.17 -16.22 -10.48
N PRO A 201 -18.01 -17.21 -9.58
CA PRO A 201 -18.91 -18.35 -9.51
C PRO A 201 -20.29 -17.91 -9.01
N GLY A 202 -21.28 -18.78 -9.18
CA GLY A 202 -22.63 -18.50 -8.68
C GLY A 202 -22.70 -18.36 -7.16
N ALA A 203 -23.73 -17.67 -6.66
CA ALA A 203 -23.92 -17.35 -5.24
C ALA A 203 -23.83 -18.57 -4.30
N ALA A 204 -24.28 -19.75 -4.72
CA ALA A 204 -24.18 -20.96 -3.92
C ALA A 204 -22.72 -21.40 -3.67
N ALA A 205 -21.85 -21.24 -4.67
CA ALA A 205 -20.43 -21.59 -4.54
C ALA A 205 -19.69 -20.57 -3.64
N LEU A 206 -20.01 -19.27 -3.77
CA LEU A 206 -19.48 -18.24 -2.87
C LEU A 206 -19.94 -18.47 -1.42
N LEU A 207 -21.21 -18.84 -1.22
CA LEU A 207 -21.74 -19.17 0.10
C LEU A 207 -21.00 -20.37 0.71
N ALA A 208 -20.78 -21.42 -0.07
CA ALA A 208 -20.05 -22.61 0.37
C ALA A 208 -18.59 -22.28 0.73
N ALA A 209 -17.91 -21.47 -0.09
CA ALA A 209 -16.55 -21.01 0.17
C ALA A 209 -16.47 -20.19 1.46
N ALA A 210 -17.40 -19.24 1.67
CA ALA A 210 -17.47 -18.46 2.90
C ALA A 210 -17.72 -19.33 4.14
N ASP A 211 -18.61 -20.32 4.04
CA ASP A 211 -18.96 -21.18 5.17
C ASP A 211 -17.84 -22.14 5.56
N SER A 212 -17.09 -22.63 4.57
CA SER A 212 -15.95 -23.53 4.76
C SER A 212 -14.64 -22.81 5.11
N ALA A 213 -14.58 -21.48 5.02
CA ALA A 213 -13.39 -20.72 5.36
C ALA A 213 -12.97 -20.93 6.82
N GLU A 214 -11.74 -21.33 7.04
CA GLU A 214 -11.24 -21.70 8.37
C GLU A 214 -11.33 -20.53 9.35
N ALA A 215 -10.99 -19.30 8.93
CA ALA A 215 -11.16 -18.11 9.75
C ALA A 215 -12.61 -17.95 10.21
N VAL A 216 -13.60 -18.12 9.31
CA VAL A 216 -15.02 -18.00 9.65
C VAL A 216 -15.42 -19.04 10.72
N MET A 217 -14.95 -20.28 10.60
CA MET A 217 -15.19 -21.34 11.58
C MET A 217 -14.55 -21.00 12.93
N ARG A 218 -13.30 -20.53 12.92
CA ARG A 218 -12.58 -20.12 14.15
C ARG A 218 -13.22 -18.91 14.83
N LEU A 219 -13.60 -17.88 14.07
CA LEU A 219 -14.30 -16.70 14.59
C LEU A 219 -15.65 -17.05 15.23
N ARG A 220 -16.43 -17.96 14.61
CA ARG A 220 -17.65 -18.52 15.20
C ARG A 220 -17.36 -19.24 16.52
N THR A 221 -16.29 -20.01 16.56
CA THR A 221 -15.87 -20.74 17.76
C THR A 221 -15.54 -19.78 18.89
N VAL A 222 -14.72 -18.74 18.64
CA VAL A 222 -14.41 -17.69 19.64
C VAL A 222 -15.69 -17.00 20.13
N ALA A 223 -16.56 -16.58 19.21
CA ALA A 223 -17.81 -15.89 19.55
C ALA A 223 -18.73 -16.75 20.43
N ARG A 224 -18.83 -18.06 20.13
CA ARG A 224 -19.62 -19.03 20.93
C ARG A 224 -18.97 -19.31 22.27
N TRP A 225 -17.64 -19.40 22.35
CA TRP A 225 -16.89 -19.65 23.58
C TRP A 225 -17.03 -18.49 24.58
N VAL A 226 -17.13 -17.24 24.08
CA VAL A 226 -17.31 -16.03 24.92
C VAL A 226 -18.77 -15.84 25.38
N ARG A 227 -19.71 -16.66 24.98
CA ARG A 227 -21.17 -16.49 25.11
C ARG A 227 -21.66 -15.89 26.43
N THR A 228 -21.06 -16.24 27.57
CA THR A 228 -21.43 -15.73 28.90
C THR A 228 -20.58 -14.55 29.36
N GLY A 229 -19.69 -14.06 28.48
CA GLY A 229 -18.71 -13.03 28.80
C GLY A 229 -17.49 -13.56 29.54
N ARG A 230 -16.32 -13.01 29.23
CA ARG A 230 -15.03 -13.37 29.84
C ARG A 230 -14.39 -12.15 30.46
N PRO A 231 -13.82 -12.26 31.68
CA PRO A 231 -13.07 -11.17 32.27
C PRO A 231 -11.78 -10.91 31.45
N LEU A 232 -11.37 -9.66 31.44
CA LEU A 232 -10.10 -9.25 30.83
C LEU A 232 -9.16 -8.71 31.92
N THR A 233 -7.88 -8.72 31.62
CA THR A 233 -6.86 -8.01 32.41
C THR A 233 -7.06 -6.49 32.31
N ALA A 234 -6.35 -5.70 33.11
CA ALA A 234 -6.37 -4.24 33.03
C ALA A 234 -5.99 -3.72 31.63
N ASP A 235 -5.11 -4.44 30.93
CA ASP A 235 -4.63 -4.14 29.57
C ASP A 235 -5.61 -4.62 28.48
N GLY A 236 -6.78 -5.14 28.86
CA GLY A 236 -7.81 -5.59 27.90
C GLY A 236 -7.56 -6.94 27.23
N ARG A 237 -6.68 -7.78 27.79
CA ARG A 237 -6.33 -9.13 27.33
C ARG A 237 -7.13 -10.21 28.04
N LEU A 238 -7.24 -11.39 27.45
CA LEU A 238 -7.78 -12.55 28.17
C LEU A 238 -6.89 -12.92 29.35
N LEU A 239 -7.49 -13.42 30.43
CA LEU A 239 -6.73 -14.07 31.48
C LEU A 239 -6.01 -15.31 30.90
N LEU A 240 -4.79 -15.60 31.37
CA LEU A 240 -3.97 -16.70 30.82
C LEU A 240 -4.70 -18.04 30.80
N ALA A 241 -5.45 -18.36 31.85
CA ALA A 241 -6.23 -19.59 31.91
C ALA A 241 -7.31 -19.64 30.80
N ASP A 242 -8.00 -18.52 30.57
CA ASP A 242 -9.01 -18.40 29.51
C ASP A 242 -8.35 -18.46 28.12
N ALA A 243 -7.19 -17.80 27.95
CA ALA A 243 -6.45 -17.82 26.69
C ALA A 243 -5.98 -19.24 26.32
N ARG A 244 -5.43 -19.99 27.28
CA ARG A 244 -5.04 -21.41 27.10
C ARG A 244 -6.24 -22.31 26.80
N ALA A 245 -7.37 -22.11 27.50
CA ALA A 245 -8.58 -22.88 27.24
C ALA A 245 -9.15 -22.60 25.82
N LEU A 246 -9.10 -21.33 25.37
CA LEU A 246 -9.51 -20.95 24.02
C LEU A 246 -8.57 -21.52 22.96
N ALA A 247 -7.25 -21.43 23.16
CA ALA A 247 -6.24 -22.04 22.28
C ALA A 247 -6.48 -23.54 22.11
N GLY A 248 -6.78 -24.25 23.21
CA GLY A 248 -7.14 -25.66 23.16
C GLY A 248 -8.43 -25.94 22.39
N ALA A 249 -9.45 -25.10 22.56
CA ALA A 249 -10.73 -25.23 21.85
C ALA A 249 -10.60 -24.94 20.35
N LEU A 250 -9.64 -24.10 19.96
CA LEU A 250 -9.35 -23.74 18.55
C LEU A 250 -8.34 -24.69 17.90
N GLY A 251 -7.57 -25.44 18.68
CA GLY A 251 -6.48 -26.28 18.19
C GLY A 251 -5.25 -25.47 17.73
N VAL A 252 -5.08 -24.25 18.23
CA VAL A 252 -3.97 -23.33 17.86
C VAL A 252 -2.96 -23.18 19.00
N ASP A 253 -1.81 -22.54 18.70
CA ASP A 253 -0.75 -22.26 19.69
C ASP A 253 -0.23 -23.51 20.40
N ALA A 254 -0.22 -24.68 19.75
CA ALA A 254 0.07 -25.97 20.39
C ALA A 254 1.43 -26.00 21.12
N PHE A 255 2.48 -25.42 20.53
CA PHE A 255 3.82 -25.38 21.11
C PHE A 255 3.95 -24.35 22.25
N SER A 256 3.25 -23.22 22.12
CA SER A 256 3.34 -22.12 23.08
C SER A 256 2.41 -22.30 24.28
N ARG A 257 1.30 -23.02 24.12
CA ARG A 257 0.19 -23.09 25.08
C ARG A 257 0.63 -23.51 26.50
N ASP A 258 1.46 -24.53 26.61
CA ASP A 258 1.85 -25.08 27.92
C ASP A 258 2.94 -24.22 28.60
N HIS A 259 3.71 -23.48 27.80
CA HIS A 259 4.80 -22.62 28.25
C HIS A 259 4.44 -21.14 28.35
N ALA A 260 3.25 -20.74 27.87
CA ALA A 260 2.79 -19.36 27.91
C ALA A 260 2.77 -18.80 29.33
N ARG A 261 3.28 -17.60 29.52
CA ARG A 261 3.24 -16.88 30.81
C ARG A 261 2.19 -15.77 30.81
N THR A 262 1.83 -15.31 29.62
CA THR A 262 0.81 -14.30 29.38
C THR A 262 -0.06 -14.71 28.18
N ALA A 263 -1.20 -14.07 27.99
CA ALA A 263 -2.04 -14.31 26.80
C ALA A 263 -1.30 -13.97 25.49
N ASP A 264 -0.34 -13.05 25.53
CA ASP A 264 0.44 -12.67 24.35
C ASP A 264 1.43 -13.74 23.89
N ASP A 265 1.75 -14.73 24.75
CA ASP A 265 2.56 -15.88 24.34
C ASP A 265 1.76 -16.87 23.48
N LEU A 266 0.49 -16.54 23.20
CA LEU A 266 -0.44 -17.28 22.36
C LEU A 266 -0.86 -16.37 21.17
N PRO A 267 0.00 -16.18 20.16
CA PRO A 267 -0.19 -15.18 19.11
C PRO A 267 -1.42 -15.46 18.23
N GLU A 268 -1.67 -16.72 17.83
CA GLU A 268 -2.84 -17.06 17.02
C GLU A 268 -4.14 -16.83 17.80
N THR A 269 -4.19 -17.20 19.06
CA THR A 269 -5.36 -16.94 19.93
C THR A 269 -5.58 -15.44 20.10
N SER A 270 -4.53 -14.67 20.33
CA SER A 270 -4.58 -13.22 20.48
C SER A 270 -5.07 -12.53 19.21
N LEU A 271 -4.57 -12.96 18.04
CA LEU A 271 -5.01 -12.47 16.73
C LEU A 271 -6.51 -12.76 16.52
N LEU A 272 -6.98 -13.98 16.78
CA LEU A 272 -8.39 -14.35 16.60
C LEU A 272 -9.31 -13.57 17.54
N VAL A 273 -8.87 -13.31 18.79
CA VAL A 273 -9.62 -12.45 19.74
C VAL A 273 -9.67 -11.00 19.27
N ALA A 274 -8.58 -10.47 18.73
CA ALA A 274 -8.58 -9.15 18.10
C ALA A 274 -9.51 -9.12 16.88
N TRP A 275 -9.42 -10.12 16.01
CA TRP A 275 -10.23 -10.20 14.80
C TRP A 275 -11.74 -10.23 15.09
N VAL A 276 -12.21 -11.03 16.04
CA VAL A 276 -13.65 -11.02 16.41
C VAL A 276 -14.10 -9.69 16.99
N ARG A 277 -13.19 -8.94 17.66
CA ARG A 277 -13.49 -7.58 18.16
C ARG A 277 -13.58 -6.58 17.00
N GLN A 278 -12.62 -6.58 16.09
CA GLN A 278 -12.62 -5.71 14.91
C GLN A 278 -13.79 -6.02 13.97
N ALA A 279 -14.12 -7.30 13.77
CA ALA A 279 -15.32 -7.71 13.05
C ALA A 279 -16.63 -7.39 13.81
N ARG A 280 -16.55 -6.75 14.99
CA ARG A 280 -17.68 -6.35 15.84
C ARG A 280 -18.62 -7.50 16.21
N LEU A 281 -18.07 -8.71 16.37
CA LEU A 281 -18.79 -9.87 16.91
C LEU A 281 -18.81 -9.82 18.44
N LEU A 282 -17.71 -9.35 19.02
CA LEU A 282 -17.51 -9.16 20.44
C LEU A 282 -17.13 -7.70 20.75
N ARG A 283 -17.39 -7.28 21.98
CA ARG A 283 -16.99 -5.95 22.49
C ARG A 283 -16.57 -6.02 23.94
N VAL A 284 -15.83 -5.03 24.39
CA VAL A 284 -15.46 -4.90 25.81
C VAL A 284 -16.47 -4.02 26.55
N VAL A 285 -16.99 -4.53 27.65
CA VAL A 285 -17.90 -3.79 28.56
C VAL A 285 -17.46 -4.03 29.99
N LYS A 286 -17.10 -2.99 30.70
CA LYS A 286 -16.68 -3.03 32.12
C LYS A 286 -15.62 -4.11 32.41
N GLY A 287 -14.54 -4.13 31.58
CA GLY A 287 -13.45 -5.09 31.74
C GLY A 287 -13.81 -6.54 31.37
N ARG A 288 -14.88 -6.74 30.64
CA ARG A 288 -15.30 -8.07 30.17
C ARG A 288 -15.50 -8.08 28.65
N LEU A 289 -15.03 -9.14 28.01
CA LEU A 289 -15.33 -9.44 26.62
C LEU A 289 -16.72 -10.08 26.55
N VAL A 290 -17.64 -9.46 25.81
CA VAL A 290 -19.05 -9.89 25.71
C VAL A 290 -19.53 -9.91 24.26
N PRO A 291 -20.51 -10.78 23.92
CA PRO A 291 -21.11 -10.78 22.57
C PRO A 291 -21.84 -9.47 22.24
N VAL A 292 -21.77 -9.07 20.98
CA VAL A 292 -22.62 -8.02 20.43
C VAL A 292 -23.96 -8.64 20.05
N LYS A 293 -25.05 -8.22 20.69
CA LYS A 293 -26.38 -8.82 20.52
C LYS A 293 -26.84 -8.84 19.05
N SER A 294 -26.65 -7.74 18.32
CA SER A 294 -27.00 -7.64 16.90
C SER A 294 -26.14 -8.53 15.98
N ALA A 295 -24.94 -8.93 16.43
CA ALA A 295 -24.05 -9.80 15.66
C ALA A 295 -24.34 -11.30 15.84
N THR A 296 -25.22 -11.70 16.78
CA THR A 296 -25.53 -13.11 17.01
C THR A 296 -26.17 -13.75 15.77
N ALA A 297 -27.05 -13.04 15.05
CA ALA A 297 -27.65 -13.51 13.82
C ALA A 297 -26.62 -13.66 12.67
N LEU A 298 -25.54 -12.86 12.70
CA LEU A 298 -24.48 -12.88 11.70
C LEU A 298 -23.69 -14.20 11.72
N LEU A 299 -23.59 -14.86 12.87
CA LEU A 299 -22.91 -16.17 12.98
C LEU A 299 -23.57 -17.27 12.11
N GLY A 300 -24.83 -17.09 11.72
CA GLY A 300 -25.56 -17.98 10.80
C GLY A 300 -25.56 -17.49 9.35
N ARG A 301 -24.87 -16.39 9.02
CA ARG A 301 -24.83 -15.80 7.69
C ARG A 301 -23.38 -15.77 7.17
N PRO A 302 -22.92 -16.85 6.50
CA PRO A 302 -21.51 -17.02 6.17
C PRO A 302 -20.92 -15.88 5.33
N ILE A 303 -21.60 -15.43 4.29
CA ILE A 303 -21.14 -14.37 3.39
C ILE A 303 -20.96 -13.04 4.14
N GLU A 304 -21.95 -12.63 4.93
CA GLU A 304 -21.88 -11.39 5.70
C GLU A 304 -20.80 -11.45 6.80
N LEU A 305 -20.62 -12.62 7.42
CA LEU A 305 -19.56 -12.84 8.41
C LEU A 305 -18.19 -12.81 7.76
N TRP A 306 -18.04 -13.47 6.60
CA TRP A 306 -16.82 -13.48 5.81
C TRP A 306 -16.43 -12.04 5.40
N GLN A 307 -17.37 -11.28 4.85
CA GLN A 307 -17.14 -9.90 4.43
C GLN A 307 -16.69 -9.01 5.60
N ARG A 308 -17.32 -9.15 6.76
CA ARG A 308 -16.88 -8.42 7.97
C ARG A 308 -15.49 -8.83 8.43
N ALA A 309 -15.16 -10.11 8.37
CA ALA A 309 -13.85 -10.61 8.71
C ALA A 309 -12.80 -10.07 7.72
N PHE A 310 -13.11 -10.05 6.42
CA PHE A 310 -12.24 -9.54 5.36
C PHE A 310 -11.90 -8.05 5.57
N VAL A 311 -12.91 -7.20 5.74
CA VAL A 311 -12.71 -5.77 6.00
C VAL A 311 -11.93 -5.52 7.30
N ALA A 312 -12.16 -6.35 8.32
CA ALA A 312 -11.48 -6.20 9.61
C ALA A 312 -9.96 -6.44 9.54
N ILE A 313 -9.44 -7.19 8.55
CA ILE A 313 -8.00 -7.48 8.41
C ILE A 313 -7.18 -6.19 8.36
N GLY A 314 -7.62 -5.18 7.62
CA GLY A 314 -6.93 -3.89 7.53
C GLY A 314 -6.77 -3.15 8.86
N THR A 315 -7.54 -3.51 9.88
CA THR A 315 -7.48 -2.92 11.22
C THR A 315 -6.70 -3.78 12.25
N LEU A 316 -6.12 -4.89 11.80
CA LEU A 316 -5.40 -5.84 12.66
C LEU A 316 -3.88 -5.61 12.71
N GLY A 317 -3.37 -4.55 12.08
CA GLY A 317 -1.93 -4.33 11.89
C GLY A 317 -1.09 -4.50 13.15
N GLU A 318 -1.55 -4.00 14.31
CA GLU A 318 -0.86 -4.14 15.59
C GLU A 318 -0.81 -5.60 16.11
N HIS A 319 -1.62 -6.49 15.55
CA HIS A 319 -1.75 -7.88 16.00
C HIS A 319 -1.00 -8.88 15.12
N PHE A 320 -0.59 -8.48 13.91
CA PHE A 320 0.19 -9.35 13.01
C PHE A 320 1.66 -9.45 13.42
N GLY A 321 2.24 -8.35 13.85
CA GLY A 321 3.59 -8.38 14.36
C GLY A 321 3.67 -9.10 15.68
N GLY A 322 3.99 -10.38 15.73
CA GLY A 322 4.28 -11.12 16.98
C GLY A 322 5.42 -10.48 17.78
N SER A 323 5.40 -9.19 17.94
CA SER A 323 6.47 -8.26 18.24
C SER A 323 6.81 -8.19 19.72
N LYS A 324 6.80 -9.32 20.40
CA LYS A 324 7.33 -9.35 21.75
C LYS A 324 8.85 -9.17 21.80
N VAL A 325 9.56 -9.35 20.69
CA VAL A 325 11.00 -9.11 20.64
C VAL A 325 11.32 -7.61 20.71
N PHE A 326 10.41 -6.74 20.20
CA PHE A 326 10.65 -5.29 20.16
C PHE A 326 9.48 -4.43 20.69
N GLY A 327 8.36 -5.01 21.08
CA GLY A 327 7.27 -4.29 21.77
C GLY A 327 6.44 -3.32 20.91
N ALA A 328 6.78 -3.12 19.62
CA ALA A 328 6.06 -2.22 18.72
C ALA A 328 5.65 -2.94 17.43
N PRO A 329 4.53 -2.54 16.79
CA PRO A 329 4.21 -2.96 15.44
C PRO A 329 5.27 -2.43 14.48
N SER A 330 5.51 -3.15 13.37
CA SER A 330 6.32 -2.61 12.25
C SER A 330 5.64 -1.38 11.65
N LEU A 331 6.38 -0.59 10.87
CA LEU A 331 5.82 0.54 10.13
C LEU A 331 4.72 0.06 9.17
N PHE A 332 4.88 -1.12 8.57
CA PHE A 332 3.83 -1.76 7.78
C PHE A 332 2.58 -2.07 8.61
N GLY A 333 2.73 -2.65 9.80
CA GLY A 333 1.60 -2.92 10.70
C GLY A 333 0.82 -1.65 11.06
N MET A 334 1.52 -0.51 11.24
CA MET A 334 0.90 0.80 11.47
C MET A 334 0.19 1.35 10.22
N SER A 335 0.65 0.98 9.01
CA SER A 335 0.10 1.43 7.73
C SER A 335 -0.83 0.43 7.07
N LEU A 336 -1.13 -0.71 7.72
CA LEU A 336 -1.84 -1.82 7.09
C LEU A 336 -3.19 -1.40 6.49
N GLY A 337 -3.92 -0.51 7.15
CA GLY A 337 -5.21 -0.03 6.67
C GLY A 337 -5.15 0.65 5.30
N GLU A 338 -4.01 1.22 4.96
CA GLU A 338 -3.78 1.94 3.70
C GLU A 338 -3.03 1.06 2.69
N ALA A 339 -2.06 0.28 3.14
CA ALA A 339 -1.26 -0.58 2.28
C ALA A 339 -2.06 -1.80 1.78
N LEU A 340 -2.89 -2.41 2.62
CA LEU A 340 -3.65 -3.61 2.25
C LEU A 340 -4.60 -3.40 1.06
N PRO A 341 -5.37 -2.31 0.96
CA PRO A 341 -6.19 -2.04 -0.23
C PRO A 341 -5.36 -1.99 -1.52
N ILE A 342 -4.17 -1.39 -1.50
CA ILE A 342 -3.28 -1.32 -2.66
C ILE A 342 -2.85 -2.73 -3.10
N LEU A 343 -2.42 -3.57 -2.15
CA LEU A 343 -2.03 -4.95 -2.43
C LEU A 343 -3.20 -5.78 -2.98
N LEU A 344 -4.41 -5.59 -2.43
CA LEU A 344 -5.61 -6.27 -2.90
C LEU A 344 -6.01 -5.82 -4.30
N LEU A 345 -5.79 -4.54 -4.66
CA LEU A 345 -6.02 -4.02 -6.00
C LEU A 345 -5.05 -4.61 -7.03
N ASP A 346 -3.76 -4.76 -6.70
CA ASP A 346 -2.80 -5.43 -7.57
C ASP A 346 -3.21 -6.88 -7.84
N LEU A 347 -3.63 -7.62 -6.81
CA LEU A 347 -4.16 -8.98 -6.94
C LEU A 347 -5.46 -9.03 -7.76
N TYR A 348 -6.34 -8.04 -7.59
CA TYR A 348 -7.58 -7.94 -8.35
C TYR A 348 -7.32 -7.67 -9.83
N ALA A 349 -6.38 -6.77 -10.12
CA ALA A 349 -5.94 -6.48 -11.49
C ALA A 349 -5.31 -7.71 -12.17
N ALA A 350 -4.65 -8.59 -11.40
CA ALA A 350 -4.16 -9.88 -11.91
C ALA A 350 -5.29 -10.87 -12.22
N GLY A 351 -6.54 -10.60 -11.80
CA GLY A 351 -7.71 -11.40 -12.16
C GLY A 351 -7.67 -12.85 -11.69
N GLY A 352 -6.92 -13.14 -10.62
CA GLY A 352 -6.69 -14.48 -10.07
C GLY A 352 -5.44 -15.18 -10.59
N ASP A 353 -4.63 -14.54 -11.42
CA ASP A 353 -3.28 -15.04 -11.72
C ASP A 353 -2.36 -14.83 -10.50
N PRO A 354 -1.45 -15.78 -10.19
CA PRO A 354 -0.56 -15.65 -9.06
C PRO A 354 0.48 -14.57 -9.28
N LEU A 355 0.72 -13.74 -8.27
CA LEU A 355 1.78 -12.73 -8.23
C LEU A 355 2.85 -13.12 -7.21
N PRO A 356 4.15 -12.88 -7.48
CA PRO A 356 5.21 -13.10 -6.52
C PRO A 356 5.05 -12.20 -5.29
N VAL A 357 5.26 -12.76 -4.10
CA VAL A 357 5.21 -11.99 -2.83
C VAL A 357 6.27 -10.89 -2.79
N GLU A 358 7.35 -11.01 -3.52
CA GLU A 358 8.39 -9.98 -3.65
C GLU A 358 7.86 -8.67 -4.25
N LEU A 359 6.80 -8.72 -5.09
CA LEU A 359 6.09 -7.51 -5.54
C LEU A 359 5.41 -6.80 -4.37
N PHE A 360 4.82 -7.55 -3.43
CA PHE A 360 4.19 -6.97 -2.25
C PHE A 360 5.22 -6.35 -1.31
N HIS A 361 6.37 -7.00 -1.11
CA HIS A 361 7.45 -6.42 -0.31
C HIS A 361 7.91 -5.08 -0.88
N ARG A 362 8.01 -4.95 -2.20
CA ARG A 362 8.34 -3.70 -2.88
C ARG A 362 7.23 -2.66 -2.71
N ARG A 363 5.97 -3.00 -2.98
CA ARG A 363 4.82 -2.10 -2.81
C ARG A 363 4.66 -1.61 -1.37
N VAL A 364 4.85 -2.50 -0.40
CA VAL A 364 4.83 -2.12 1.02
C VAL A 364 5.94 -1.12 1.32
N ARG A 365 7.15 -1.32 0.78
CA ARG A 365 8.25 -0.37 0.94
C ARG A 365 7.90 0.99 0.35
N GLU A 366 7.37 1.02 -0.88
CA GLU A 366 6.92 2.24 -1.55
C GLU A 366 5.87 2.97 -0.70
N ALA A 367 4.81 2.29 -0.28
CA ALA A 367 3.74 2.87 0.53
C ALA A 367 4.23 3.37 1.90
N VAL A 368 5.14 2.64 2.56
CA VAL A 368 5.73 3.04 3.83
C VAL A 368 6.68 4.23 3.64
N ASN A 369 7.48 4.23 2.57
CA ASN A 369 8.36 5.36 2.22
C ASN A 369 7.54 6.62 1.91
N GLU A 370 6.47 6.49 1.14
CA GLU A 370 5.56 7.61 0.82
C GLU A 370 4.94 8.21 2.10
N ARG A 371 4.49 7.34 3.01
CA ARG A 371 3.83 7.77 4.25
C ARG A 371 4.78 8.33 5.30
N PHE A 372 5.96 7.73 5.48
CA PHE A 372 6.90 8.08 6.57
C PHE A 372 8.10 8.88 6.08
N GLY A 373 8.22 9.14 4.78
CA GLY A 373 9.30 9.92 4.18
C GLY A 373 10.68 9.29 4.35
N CYS A 374 11.74 10.09 4.23
CA CYS A 374 13.13 9.66 4.33
C CYS A 374 13.58 9.02 5.66
N ILE A 375 12.69 8.91 6.64
CA ILE A 375 12.95 8.19 7.90
C ILE A 375 13.17 6.69 7.63
N VAL A 376 12.52 6.15 6.59
CA VAL A 376 12.55 4.71 6.32
C VAL A 376 13.87 4.26 5.72
N ASP A 377 14.45 5.03 4.83
CA ASP A 377 15.75 4.69 4.20
C ASP A 377 16.90 4.74 5.21
N ASP A 378 16.82 5.61 6.22
CA ASP A 378 17.80 5.70 7.31
C ASP A 378 17.54 4.68 8.45
N LEU A 379 16.28 4.27 8.67
CA LEU A 379 15.86 3.32 9.71
C LEU A 379 15.74 1.88 9.20
N ALA A 380 15.63 1.69 7.88
CA ALA A 380 15.36 0.40 7.24
C ALA A 380 16.62 -0.45 7.03
N GLY A 381 17.44 -0.59 8.07
CA GLY A 381 18.43 -1.67 8.11
C GLY A 381 17.76 -3.04 7.97
N ASP A 382 18.54 -4.11 7.78
CA ASP A 382 18.11 -5.51 7.61
C ASP A 382 17.04 -5.99 8.62
N VAL A 383 16.94 -5.31 9.78
CA VAL A 383 15.98 -5.67 10.84
C VAL A 383 14.56 -5.28 10.45
N GLU A 384 14.35 -4.04 9.98
CA GLU A 384 13.02 -3.55 9.59
C GLU A 384 12.51 -4.31 8.36
N GLN A 385 13.37 -4.59 7.38
CA GLN A 385 13.00 -5.42 6.23
C GLN A 385 12.55 -6.82 6.64
N ARG A 386 13.21 -7.44 7.62
CA ARG A 386 12.78 -8.74 8.17
C ARG A 386 11.44 -8.64 8.88
N LEU A 387 11.19 -7.54 9.60
CA LEU A 387 9.91 -7.31 10.28
C LEU A 387 8.78 -7.14 9.26
N TRP A 388 8.98 -6.36 8.20
CA TRP A 388 7.96 -6.20 7.14
C TRP A 388 7.63 -7.51 6.45
N ARG A 389 8.65 -8.29 6.08
CA ARG A 389 8.43 -9.60 5.45
C ARG A 389 7.59 -10.50 6.32
N ARG A 390 7.94 -10.59 7.59
CA ARG A 390 7.16 -11.38 8.56
C ARG A 390 5.72 -10.88 8.66
N ASP A 391 5.51 -9.57 8.72
CA ASP A 391 4.18 -9.01 8.88
C ASP A 391 3.35 -9.14 7.59
N VAL A 392 3.97 -9.00 6.40
CA VAL A 392 3.33 -9.33 5.12
C VAL A 392 2.93 -10.80 5.08
N THR A 393 3.84 -11.71 5.44
CA THR A 393 3.52 -13.14 5.52
C THR A 393 2.34 -13.39 6.45
N ALA A 394 2.34 -12.81 7.65
CA ALA A 394 1.24 -12.99 8.61
C ALA A 394 -0.11 -12.44 8.10
N VAL A 395 -0.10 -11.36 7.32
CA VAL A 395 -1.30 -10.85 6.65
C VAL A 395 -1.78 -11.79 5.55
N LEU A 396 -0.86 -12.33 4.75
CA LEU A 396 -1.18 -13.31 3.70
C LEU A 396 -1.72 -14.60 4.30
N ASP A 397 -1.13 -15.11 5.39
CA ASP A 397 -1.62 -16.27 6.15
C ASP A 397 -3.06 -16.03 6.67
N ALA A 398 -3.36 -14.83 7.16
CA ALA A 398 -4.71 -14.49 7.60
C ALA A 398 -5.71 -14.41 6.42
N LEU A 399 -5.29 -13.89 5.26
CA LEU A 399 -6.10 -13.88 4.05
C LEU A 399 -6.32 -15.31 3.52
N GLU A 400 -5.31 -16.18 3.59
CA GLU A 400 -5.43 -17.59 3.23
C GLU A 400 -6.34 -18.35 4.19
N LEU A 401 -6.20 -18.13 5.50
CA LEU A 401 -7.10 -18.67 6.53
C LEU A 401 -8.57 -18.27 6.28
N LEU A 402 -8.77 -17.05 5.76
CA LEU A 402 -10.09 -16.57 5.34
C LEU A 402 -10.53 -17.15 3.97
N GLY A 403 -9.64 -17.85 3.27
CA GLY A 403 -9.88 -18.37 1.93
C GLY A 403 -9.93 -17.27 0.85
N ALA A 404 -9.46 -16.05 1.16
CA ALA A 404 -9.44 -14.93 0.23
C ALA A 404 -8.32 -15.04 -0.80
N VAL A 405 -7.18 -15.60 -0.39
CA VAL A 405 -6.04 -15.87 -1.27
C VAL A 405 -5.68 -17.34 -1.24
N HIS A 406 -4.89 -17.75 -2.22
CA HIS A 406 -4.25 -19.05 -2.29
C HIS A 406 -2.76 -18.82 -2.46
N LEU A 407 -1.96 -19.45 -1.59
CA LEU A 407 -0.50 -19.37 -1.61
C LEU A 407 0.07 -20.60 -2.32
N THR A 408 1.03 -20.38 -3.20
CA THR A 408 1.78 -21.42 -3.93
C THR A 408 3.24 -21.06 -4.00
N GLU A 409 4.08 -21.95 -4.51
CA GLU A 409 5.52 -21.68 -4.67
C GLU A 409 5.88 -21.58 -6.15
N SER A 410 6.78 -20.65 -6.49
CA SER A 410 7.40 -20.54 -7.80
C SER A 410 8.69 -21.35 -7.84
N HIS A 411 8.95 -21.98 -8.99
CA HIS A 411 10.23 -22.62 -9.30
C HIS A 411 11.11 -21.75 -10.21
N ASP A 412 10.65 -20.56 -10.61
CA ASP A 412 11.41 -19.62 -11.45
C ASP A 412 12.27 -18.72 -10.57
N HIS A 413 13.41 -19.26 -10.15
CA HIS A 413 14.34 -18.57 -9.26
C HIS A 413 15.00 -17.35 -9.93
N GLU A 414 15.22 -17.39 -11.26
CA GLU A 414 15.82 -16.27 -11.99
C GLU A 414 14.90 -15.03 -11.96
N MET A 415 13.64 -15.20 -12.29
CA MET A 415 12.63 -14.15 -12.22
C MET A 415 12.49 -13.59 -10.81
N LEU A 416 12.44 -14.46 -9.79
CA LEU A 416 12.31 -14.03 -8.39
C LEU A 416 13.54 -13.25 -7.90
N THR A 417 14.75 -13.67 -8.27
CA THR A 417 16.01 -12.99 -7.93
C THR A 417 16.06 -11.59 -8.56
N GLU A 418 15.66 -11.48 -9.83
CA GLU A 418 15.55 -10.19 -10.53
C GLU A 418 14.54 -9.25 -9.83
N LEU A 419 13.37 -9.78 -9.45
CA LEU A 419 12.35 -9.01 -8.73
C LEU A 419 12.76 -8.57 -7.33
N ALA A 420 13.42 -9.46 -6.59
CA ALA A 420 13.85 -9.20 -5.21
C ALA A 420 15.09 -8.31 -5.11
N GLY A 421 15.92 -8.26 -6.17
CA GLY A 421 17.24 -7.61 -6.15
C GLY A 421 18.20 -8.26 -5.14
N ARG A 422 18.04 -9.56 -4.85
CA ARG A 422 18.84 -10.31 -3.88
C ARG A 422 18.87 -11.80 -4.23
N ASP A 423 19.92 -12.52 -3.78
CA ASP A 423 20.19 -13.90 -4.13
C ASP A 423 19.25 -14.94 -3.48
N ASP A 424 18.52 -14.56 -2.43
CA ASP A 424 17.59 -15.44 -1.70
C ASP A 424 16.18 -14.84 -1.68
N PRO A 425 15.44 -14.87 -2.81
CA PRO A 425 14.07 -14.37 -2.91
C PRO A 425 13.08 -15.32 -2.21
N ASP A 426 11.95 -14.75 -1.79
CA ASP A 426 10.83 -15.53 -1.29
C ASP A 426 10.10 -16.22 -2.46
N PRO A 427 10.01 -17.57 -2.49
CA PRO A 427 9.39 -18.29 -3.61
C PRO A 427 7.85 -18.20 -3.63
N THR A 428 7.23 -17.58 -2.62
CA THR A 428 5.78 -17.55 -2.48
C THR A 428 5.11 -16.75 -3.59
N LEU A 429 4.09 -17.35 -4.18
CA LEU A 429 3.15 -16.72 -5.10
C LEU A 429 1.79 -16.60 -4.40
N VAL A 430 1.08 -15.50 -4.63
CA VAL A 430 -0.23 -15.24 -4.06
C VAL A 430 -1.24 -14.92 -5.16
N ALA A 431 -2.41 -15.56 -5.11
CA ALA A 431 -3.52 -15.30 -6.03
C ALA A 431 -4.83 -15.12 -5.26
N LEU A 432 -5.70 -14.23 -5.73
CA LEU A 432 -7.06 -14.17 -5.19
C LEU A 432 -7.84 -15.42 -5.59
N THR A 433 -8.51 -16.00 -4.61
CA THR A 433 -9.54 -17.02 -4.86
C THR A 433 -10.83 -16.37 -5.41
N PRO A 434 -11.77 -17.13 -5.93
CA PRO A 434 -13.04 -16.54 -6.37
C PRO A 434 -13.80 -15.75 -5.31
N ILE A 435 -13.74 -16.16 -4.03
CA ILE A 435 -14.36 -15.40 -2.95
C ILE A 435 -13.49 -14.17 -2.58
N GLY A 436 -12.18 -14.24 -2.71
CA GLY A 436 -11.29 -13.09 -2.58
C GLY A 436 -11.56 -12.04 -3.66
N LEU A 437 -11.71 -12.45 -4.93
CA LEU A 437 -12.11 -11.56 -6.03
C LEU A 437 -13.46 -10.90 -5.74
N TRP A 438 -14.43 -11.66 -5.24
CA TRP A 438 -15.71 -11.12 -4.81
C TRP A 438 -15.54 -10.09 -3.69
N GLY A 439 -14.75 -10.38 -2.67
CA GLY A 439 -14.52 -9.48 -1.54
C GLY A 439 -13.87 -8.16 -1.93
N VAL A 440 -12.86 -8.20 -2.80
CA VAL A 440 -12.22 -6.97 -3.33
C VAL A 440 -13.19 -6.19 -4.23
N ARG A 441 -14.00 -6.88 -5.04
CA ARG A 441 -15.05 -6.25 -5.84
C ARG A 441 -16.04 -5.47 -4.97
N GLU A 442 -16.56 -6.09 -3.90
CA GLU A 442 -17.47 -5.40 -2.98
C GLU A 442 -16.80 -4.18 -2.32
N MET A 443 -15.52 -4.29 -1.96
CA MET A 443 -14.75 -3.16 -1.44
C MET A 443 -14.66 -2.00 -2.44
N LEU A 444 -14.42 -2.29 -3.73
CA LEU A 444 -14.38 -1.29 -4.80
C LEU A 444 -15.75 -0.62 -4.99
N LEU A 445 -16.82 -1.40 -5.02
CA LEU A 445 -18.18 -0.89 -5.15
C LEU A 445 -18.58 0.01 -3.96
N ASP A 446 -18.20 -0.37 -2.74
CA ASP A 446 -18.44 0.43 -1.54
C ASP A 446 -17.70 1.80 -1.59
N GLN A 447 -16.57 1.85 -2.30
CA GLN A 447 -15.81 3.08 -2.58
C GLN A 447 -16.33 3.85 -3.80
N GLY A 448 -17.37 3.36 -4.48
CA GLY A 448 -17.91 3.96 -5.69
C GLY A 448 -17.06 3.75 -6.94
N ALA A 449 -16.06 2.84 -6.88
CA ALA A 449 -15.22 2.50 -8.02
C ALA A 449 -15.90 1.44 -8.91
N PRO A 450 -15.75 1.52 -10.26
CA PRO A 450 -16.31 0.52 -11.15
C PRO A 450 -15.60 -0.82 -10.96
N ALA A 451 -16.35 -1.91 -10.85
CA ALA A 451 -15.82 -3.28 -10.72
C ALA A 451 -16.72 -4.25 -11.52
N PRO A 452 -16.63 -4.23 -12.87
CA PRO A 452 -17.56 -4.96 -13.72
C PRO A 452 -17.42 -6.48 -13.60
N LEU A 453 -18.53 -7.18 -13.74
CA LEU A 453 -18.55 -8.61 -13.99
C LEU A 453 -18.48 -8.90 -15.49
N VAL A 454 -18.05 -10.12 -15.83
CA VAL A 454 -18.14 -10.61 -17.20
C VAL A 454 -19.60 -10.53 -17.69
N GLY A 455 -19.80 -9.87 -18.83
CA GLY A 455 -21.10 -9.60 -19.45
C GLY A 455 -21.62 -8.18 -19.18
N GLU A 456 -21.11 -7.46 -18.20
CA GLU A 456 -21.55 -6.08 -17.91
C GLU A 456 -21.04 -5.06 -18.96
N LEU A 457 -19.93 -5.35 -19.66
CA LEU A 457 -19.44 -4.54 -20.79
C LEU A 457 -20.05 -4.93 -22.14
N ALA A 458 -21.00 -5.88 -22.16
CA ALA A 458 -21.57 -6.41 -23.40
C ALA A 458 -22.24 -5.36 -24.30
N HIS A 459 -22.65 -4.22 -23.76
CA HIS A 459 -23.32 -3.15 -24.51
C HIS A 459 -22.39 -1.96 -24.85
N GLU A 460 -21.17 -1.97 -24.34
CA GLU A 460 -20.18 -0.91 -24.56
C GLU A 460 -19.59 -0.95 -25.99
N ASP A 461 -18.93 0.13 -26.40
CA ASP A 461 -18.22 0.18 -27.68
C ASP A 461 -17.10 -0.87 -27.73
N VAL A 462 -16.92 -1.50 -28.89
CA VAL A 462 -15.95 -2.59 -29.05
C VAL A 462 -14.50 -2.15 -28.81
N GLU A 463 -14.16 -0.92 -29.14
CA GLU A 463 -12.81 -0.36 -28.91
C GLU A 463 -12.55 -0.24 -27.42
N TYR A 464 -13.50 0.32 -26.66
CA TYR A 464 -13.46 0.37 -25.21
C TYR A 464 -13.33 -1.03 -24.58
N VAL A 465 -14.14 -2.00 -25.02
CA VAL A 465 -14.07 -3.39 -24.52
C VAL A 465 -12.70 -4.00 -24.82
N CYS A 466 -12.14 -3.83 -26.01
CA CYS A 466 -10.83 -4.37 -26.35
C CYS A 466 -9.69 -3.73 -25.54
N VAL A 467 -9.74 -2.41 -25.30
CA VAL A 467 -8.80 -1.71 -24.41
C VAL A 467 -8.84 -2.31 -23.00
N ARG A 468 -10.05 -2.53 -22.47
CA ARG A 468 -10.25 -3.09 -21.15
C ARG A 468 -9.76 -4.54 -21.01
N LEU A 469 -9.88 -5.32 -22.08
CA LEU A 469 -9.52 -6.74 -22.10
C LEU A 469 -8.09 -7.02 -22.52
N ALA A 470 -7.32 -6.04 -22.95
CA ALA A 470 -5.95 -6.22 -23.46
C ALA A 470 -5.02 -6.88 -22.41
N GLY A 471 -5.27 -6.64 -21.13
CA GLY A 471 -4.55 -7.27 -20.02
C GLY A 471 -5.30 -8.40 -19.32
N ALA A 472 -6.52 -8.75 -19.75
CA ALA A 472 -7.35 -9.74 -19.08
C ALA A 472 -6.85 -11.17 -19.32
N ARG A 473 -7.18 -12.06 -18.38
CA ARG A 473 -7.04 -13.51 -18.59
C ARG A 473 -7.85 -13.93 -19.81
N ARG A 474 -7.32 -14.91 -20.54
CA ARG A 474 -7.92 -15.39 -21.78
C ARG A 474 -9.39 -15.80 -21.59
N GLU A 475 -9.69 -16.53 -20.51
CA GLU A 475 -11.03 -17.01 -20.20
C GLU A 475 -12.03 -15.87 -19.97
N VAL A 476 -11.57 -14.79 -19.29
CA VAL A 476 -12.36 -13.58 -19.04
C VAL A 476 -12.60 -12.83 -20.34
N ALA A 477 -11.55 -12.61 -21.13
CA ALA A 477 -11.64 -11.91 -22.40
C ALA A 477 -12.56 -12.66 -23.39
N GLU A 478 -12.43 -13.99 -23.51
CA GLU A 478 -13.26 -14.83 -24.35
C GLU A 478 -14.74 -14.82 -23.91
N ALA A 479 -15.00 -14.85 -22.59
CA ALA A 479 -16.35 -14.81 -22.05
C ALA A 479 -17.02 -13.44 -22.27
N GLU A 480 -16.32 -12.33 -22.00
CA GLU A 480 -16.83 -10.99 -22.22
C GLU A 480 -17.10 -10.71 -23.71
N LEU A 481 -16.16 -11.05 -24.59
CA LEU A 481 -16.34 -10.88 -26.04
C LEU A 481 -17.48 -11.76 -26.57
N THR A 482 -17.69 -12.94 -25.99
CA THR A 482 -18.84 -13.78 -26.34
C THR A 482 -20.14 -13.10 -25.93
N ALA A 483 -20.21 -12.55 -24.72
CA ALA A 483 -21.38 -11.78 -24.26
C ALA A 483 -21.61 -10.56 -25.14
N TRP A 484 -20.55 -9.83 -25.50
CA TRP A 484 -20.61 -8.68 -26.40
C TRP A 484 -21.17 -9.04 -27.80
N VAL A 485 -20.71 -10.15 -28.39
CA VAL A 485 -21.22 -10.67 -29.68
C VAL A 485 -22.69 -11.06 -29.57
N VAL A 486 -23.07 -11.70 -28.46
CA VAL A 486 -24.46 -12.15 -28.24
C VAL A 486 -25.42 -10.98 -28.07
N ALA A 487 -25.00 -9.89 -27.46
CA ALA A 487 -25.82 -8.70 -27.25
C ALA A 487 -26.17 -7.93 -28.54
N ARG A 488 -25.54 -8.27 -29.69
CA ARG A 488 -25.71 -7.56 -30.98
C ARG A 488 -26.29 -8.49 -32.05
N SER A 489 -26.82 -7.90 -33.11
CA SER A 489 -27.09 -8.69 -34.33
C SER A 489 -25.78 -9.12 -34.99
N PRO A 490 -25.71 -10.30 -35.66
CA PRO A 490 -24.47 -10.75 -36.28
C PRO A 490 -23.89 -9.78 -37.30
N ARG A 491 -24.72 -9.02 -37.98
CA ARG A 491 -24.29 -7.98 -38.96
C ARG A 491 -23.70 -6.78 -38.23
N ALA A 492 -24.38 -6.25 -37.22
CA ALA A 492 -23.88 -5.10 -36.46
C ALA A 492 -22.54 -5.42 -35.79
N ALA A 493 -22.40 -6.59 -35.16
CA ALA A 493 -21.14 -7.05 -34.56
C ALA A 493 -20.01 -7.11 -35.61
N ALA A 494 -20.29 -7.70 -36.79
CA ALA A 494 -19.29 -7.78 -37.87
C ALA A 494 -18.87 -6.38 -38.37
N ASP A 495 -19.82 -5.45 -38.53
CA ASP A 495 -19.54 -4.09 -39.02
C ASP A 495 -18.72 -3.29 -38.00
N GLU A 496 -18.99 -3.43 -36.69
CA GLU A 496 -18.22 -2.79 -35.61
C GLU A 496 -16.80 -3.34 -35.54
N LEU A 497 -16.64 -4.67 -35.48
CA LEU A 497 -15.34 -5.35 -35.47
C LEU A 497 -14.49 -5.03 -36.70
N ALA A 498 -15.09 -4.99 -37.90
CA ALA A 498 -14.39 -4.63 -39.13
C ALA A 498 -13.92 -3.16 -39.12
N ARG A 499 -14.66 -2.24 -38.50
CA ARG A 499 -14.24 -0.85 -38.29
C ARG A 499 -13.05 -0.78 -37.34
N LEU A 500 -13.10 -1.48 -36.21
CA LEU A 500 -12.00 -1.53 -35.24
C LEU A 500 -10.71 -2.07 -35.88
N LEU A 501 -10.79 -3.21 -36.61
CA LEU A 501 -9.63 -3.83 -37.26
C LEU A 501 -8.95 -2.93 -38.30
N ARG A 502 -9.68 -1.96 -38.91
CA ARG A 502 -9.13 -0.99 -39.83
C ARG A 502 -8.45 0.20 -39.14
N ARG A 503 -8.78 0.44 -37.86
CA ARG A 503 -8.33 1.64 -37.11
C ARG A 503 -7.25 1.34 -36.12
N THR A 504 -7.21 0.10 -35.56
CA THR A 504 -6.27 -0.25 -34.53
C THR A 504 -5.01 -0.91 -35.08
N ASP A 505 -3.85 -0.40 -34.67
CA ASP A 505 -2.55 -1.04 -34.91
C ASP A 505 -2.06 -1.86 -33.72
N GLU A 506 -2.76 -1.78 -32.57
CA GLU A 506 -2.41 -2.48 -31.34
C GLU A 506 -2.63 -4.00 -31.50
N PRO A 507 -1.58 -4.84 -31.38
CA PRO A 507 -1.68 -6.29 -31.61
C PRO A 507 -2.69 -6.99 -30.70
N ALA A 508 -2.79 -6.59 -29.43
CA ALA A 508 -3.71 -7.17 -28.47
C ALA A 508 -5.16 -6.90 -28.87
N HIS A 509 -5.50 -5.67 -29.24
CA HIS A 509 -6.85 -5.31 -29.69
C HIS A 509 -7.22 -6.03 -31.00
N ARG A 510 -6.26 -6.17 -31.92
CA ARG A 510 -6.50 -6.94 -33.17
C ARG A 510 -6.79 -8.41 -32.88
N ALA A 511 -6.04 -9.03 -31.96
CA ALA A 511 -6.26 -10.43 -31.56
C ALA A 511 -7.65 -10.64 -30.97
N LEU A 512 -8.07 -9.74 -30.05
CA LEU A 512 -9.40 -9.77 -29.43
C LEU A 512 -10.51 -9.56 -30.45
N ALA A 513 -10.36 -8.59 -31.35
CA ALA A 513 -11.34 -8.33 -32.40
C ALA A 513 -11.48 -9.51 -33.38
N LEU A 514 -10.36 -10.15 -33.76
CA LEU A 514 -10.37 -11.34 -34.60
C LEU A 514 -11.03 -12.53 -33.91
N TYR A 515 -10.79 -12.71 -32.61
CA TYR A 515 -11.49 -13.71 -31.81
C TYR A 515 -13.00 -13.47 -31.82
N ALA A 516 -13.44 -12.25 -31.52
CA ALA A 516 -14.85 -11.88 -31.51
C ALA A 516 -15.51 -12.07 -32.89
N LEU A 517 -14.78 -11.75 -33.98
CA LEU A 517 -15.27 -11.93 -35.34
C LEU A 517 -15.47 -13.42 -35.66
N ARG A 518 -14.56 -14.29 -35.26
CA ARG A 518 -14.70 -15.75 -35.39
C ARG A 518 -15.91 -16.26 -34.63
N ARG A 519 -16.07 -15.85 -33.37
CA ARG A 519 -17.24 -16.23 -32.55
C ARG A 519 -18.56 -15.75 -33.15
N ASN A 520 -18.57 -14.56 -33.76
CA ASN A 520 -19.74 -14.05 -34.47
C ASN A 520 -20.06 -14.90 -35.71
N GLY A 521 -19.06 -15.42 -36.44
CA GLY A 521 -19.21 -16.36 -37.55
C GLY A 521 -19.85 -17.69 -37.10
N GLU A 522 -19.28 -18.31 -36.06
CA GLU A 522 -19.79 -19.54 -35.47
C GLU A 522 -21.26 -19.40 -35.03
N ARG A 523 -21.60 -18.30 -34.35
CA ARG A 523 -22.99 -17.98 -33.96
C ARG A 523 -23.93 -17.87 -35.16
N ARG A 524 -23.48 -17.25 -36.25
CA ARG A 524 -24.27 -17.12 -37.46
C ARG A 524 -24.59 -18.47 -38.08
N ASP A 525 -23.63 -19.40 -38.03
CA ASP A 525 -23.81 -20.76 -38.56
C ASP A 525 -24.70 -21.59 -37.65
N ASP A 526 -24.58 -21.47 -36.33
CA ASP A 526 -25.48 -22.14 -35.37
C ASP A 526 -26.92 -21.65 -35.49
N VAL A 527 -27.14 -20.35 -35.63
CA VAL A 527 -28.46 -19.77 -35.87
C VAL A 527 -29.09 -20.31 -37.18
N ARG A 528 -28.29 -20.44 -38.25
CA ARG A 528 -28.74 -21.01 -39.52
C ARG A 528 -29.05 -22.50 -39.43
N ALA A 529 -28.30 -23.22 -38.57
CA ALA A 529 -28.47 -24.64 -38.33
C ALA A 529 -29.57 -24.97 -37.30
N GLY A 530 -30.21 -23.96 -36.68
CA GLY A 530 -31.20 -24.13 -35.61
C GLY A 530 -30.65 -24.73 -34.34
N ARG A 531 -29.34 -24.60 -34.08
CA ARG A 531 -28.67 -25.11 -32.87
C ARG A 531 -28.74 -24.09 -31.73
N PRO A 532 -29.00 -24.52 -30.49
CA PRO A 532 -28.89 -23.63 -29.35
C PRO A 532 -27.43 -23.14 -29.21
N LEU A 533 -27.26 -21.84 -29.02
CA LEU A 533 -25.95 -21.24 -28.69
C LEU A 533 -25.39 -21.94 -27.46
N ALA A 534 -24.24 -22.60 -27.59
CA ALA A 534 -23.54 -23.18 -26.46
C ALA A 534 -23.15 -22.04 -25.53
N ALA A 535 -23.85 -21.90 -24.41
CA ALA A 535 -23.33 -21.15 -23.27
C ALA A 535 -21.97 -21.77 -22.93
N GLY A 536 -20.89 -20.99 -23.03
CA GLY A 536 -19.54 -21.48 -22.85
C GLY A 536 -19.45 -22.29 -21.56
N SER A 537 -19.31 -23.61 -21.70
CA SER A 537 -19.02 -24.50 -20.58
C SER A 537 -17.65 -24.10 -20.04
N VAL A 538 -17.62 -23.55 -18.83
CA VAL A 538 -16.41 -23.39 -18.04
C VAL A 538 -15.87 -24.79 -17.74
N VAL A 539 -14.97 -25.27 -18.60
CA VAL A 539 -14.22 -26.49 -18.36
C VAL A 539 -13.10 -26.12 -17.41
N ALA A 540 -13.16 -26.63 -16.19
CA ALA A 540 -12.05 -26.64 -15.27
C ALA A 540 -10.83 -27.28 -15.97
N GLY A 541 -9.89 -26.45 -16.42
CA GLY A 541 -8.73 -26.84 -17.20
C GLY A 541 -7.54 -27.12 -16.33
N ARG A 542 -6.94 -28.25 -16.56
CA ARG A 542 -5.71 -28.79 -15.97
C ARG A 542 -4.50 -27.88 -16.12
N GLY A 543 -3.72 -27.78 -15.03
CA GLY A 543 -2.27 -27.61 -14.91
C GLY A 543 -1.56 -26.43 -15.57
N PRO A 544 -0.50 -25.93 -14.94
CA PRO A 544 0.18 -24.70 -15.36
C PRO A 544 0.96 -24.94 -16.67
N ARG A 545 0.66 -24.14 -17.68
CA ARG A 545 1.56 -23.92 -18.82
C ARG A 545 2.24 -22.58 -18.61
N THR A 546 3.57 -22.64 -18.47
CA THR A 546 4.47 -21.51 -18.55
C THR A 546 4.15 -20.64 -19.78
N GLY A 547 3.62 -19.47 -19.54
CA GLY A 547 3.26 -18.49 -20.57
C GLY A 547 3.25 -17.11 -19.93
N PRO A 548 2.54 -16.12 -20.22
CA PRO A 548 2.78 -14.69 -20.17
C PRO A 548 3.19 -14.05 -18.83
N LEU A 549 3.38 -14.81 -17.74
CA LEU A 549 3.82 -14.27 -16.43
C LEU A 549 5.21 -13.60 -16.48
N ALA A 550 6.16 -14.20 -17.21
CA ALA A 550 7.49 -13.62 -17.39
C ALA A 550 7.46 -12.30 -18.20
N ILE A 551 6.49 -12.18 -19.12
CA ILE A 551 6.30 -10.97 -19.92
C ILE A 551 5.67 -9.86 -19.07
N ARG A 552 4.69 -10.18 -18.21
CA ARG A 552 4.04 -9.21 -17.31
C ARG A 552 4.93 -8.76 -16.16
N ALA A 553 5.75 -9.66 -15.61
CA ALA A 553 6.74 -9.29 -14.60
C ALA A 553 7.82 -8.37 -15.20
N ARG A 554 8.27 -8.63 -16.45
CA ARG A 554 9.17 -7.73 -17.20
C ARG A 554 8.52 -6.40 -17.57
N ASP A 555 7.25 -6.40 -17.92
CA ASP A 555 6.52 -5.15 -18.27
C ASP A 555 6.22 -4.33 -17.01
N ALA A 556 5.96 -4.96 -15.87
CA ALA A 556 5.85 -4.29 -14.57
C ALA A 556 7.20 -3.73 -14.07
N LEU A 557 8.31 -4.44 -14.33
CA LEU A 557 9.66 -3.95 -14.09
C LEU A 557 9.97 -2.73 -14.96
N ARG A 558 9.65 -2.78 -16.27
CA ARG A 558 9.87 -1.66 -17.20
C ARG A 558 8.95 -0.47 -16.93
N ALA A 559 7.73 -0.70 -16.46
CA ALA A 559 6.81 0.37 -16.06
C ALA A 559 7.20 1.03 -14.72
N GLY A 560 7.86 0.28 -13.83
CA GLY A 560 8.43 0.81 -12.59
C GLY A 560 9.80 1.50 -12.77
N GLU A 561 10.49 1.26 -13.90
CA GLU A 561 11.71 1.97 -14.29
C GLU A 561 11.43 3.23 -15.14
N ALA A 562 10.17 3.45 -15.54
CA ALA A 562 9.72 4.58 -16.37
C ALA A 562 8.74 5.53 -15.64
N GLY A 563 8.61 5.42 -14.31
CA GLY A 563 7.75 6.27 -13.49
C GLY A 563 8.47 6.99 -12.37
#